data_d8c33ff8a6bee61f442ea0602d081fe1
#
_entry.id   d8c33ff8a6bee61f442ea0602d081fe1
#
_cell.length_a   1.000
_cell.length_b   1.000
_cell.length_c   1.000
_cell.angle_alpha   90.00
_cell.angle_beta   90.00
_cell.angle_gamma   90.00
#
_symmetry.space_group_name_H-M   'P 1'
#
loop_
_entity.id
_entity.type
_entity.pdbx_description
1 polymer ?
#
loop_
_entity_poly.entity_id
_entity_poly.type
_entity_poly.pdbx_seq_one_letter_code
_entity_poly.pdbx_strand_id
1 'polypeptide(L)'
;GQADHINVQAALEWLRDRVRGGLIARGGSREEALTHFLNGETALFMDWRTGDERRCARELEKNGVELLTMPYPSSTGFVIRSFELTGVCVAAGANSALAMRAAAFWHEDAQAQRALGERGIWKDDAVWLPEIDATQKGLTLRRLMCEAIESALSGESTPKDALRLVQTTLDAM
;
A
#
# COMPACT_ATOMS: atom_id res chain seq x y z
N GLY A 1 -7.39 9.05 -15.57
CA GLY A 1 -6.73 10.04 -14.70
C GLY A 1 -5.52 10.61 -15.40
N GLN A 2 -5.07 11.75 -14.97
CA GLN A 2 -3.87 12.42 -15.51
C GLN A 2 -2.73 12.22 -14.52
N ALA A 3 -1.65 11.57 -14.94
CA ALA A 3 -0.48 11.33 -14.11
C ALA A 3 0.27 12.65 -13.81
N ASP A 4 0.24 13.60 -14.73
CA ASP A 4 0.88 14.90 -14.60
C ASP A 4 -0.02 16.00 -14.01
N HIS A 5 -1.16 15.61 -13.37
CA HIS A 5 -2.04 16.58 -12.71
C HIS A 5 -1.30 17.35 -11.61
N ILE A 6 -1.64 18.65 -11.48
CA ILE A 6 -0.96 19.59 -10.54
C ILE A 6 -0.91 19.06 -9.10
N ASN A 7 -1.94 18.38 -8.64
CA ASN A 7 -1.96 17.80 -7.28
C ASN A 7 -0.98 16.64 -7.12
N VAL A 8 -0.76 15.85 -8.18
CA VAL A 8 0.23 14.76 -8.18
C VAL A 8 1.64 15.32 -8.19
N GLN A 9 1.87 16.39 -8.98
CA GLN A 9 3.15 17.10 -8.98
C GLN A 9 3.46 17.67 -7.60
N ALA A 10 2.50 18.38 -6.99
CA ALA A 10 2.67 18.98 -5.66
C ALA A 10 2.94 17.90 -4.58
N ALA A 11 2.26 16.76 -4.64
CA ALA A 11 2.50 15.65 -3.73
C ALA A 11 3.92 15.08 -3.88
N LEU A 12 4.39 14.90 -5.11
CA LEU A 12 5.73 14.39 -5.38
C LEU A 12 6.83 15.41 -5.02
N GLU A 13 6.59 16.70 -5.22
CA GLU A 13 7.46 17.80 -4.75
C GLU A 13 7.58 17.78 -3.23
N TRP A 14 6.45 17.69 -2.53
CA TRP A 14 6.41 17.60 -1.08
C TRP A 14 7.21 16.39 -0.58
N LEU A 15 6.99 15.22 -1.17
CA LEU A 15 7.70 14.00 -0.80
C LEU A 15 9.20 14.13 -1.02
N ARG A 16 9.63 14.62 -2.19
CA ARG A 16 11.04 14.88 -2.51
C ARG A 16 11.69 15.79 -1.47
N ASP A 17 11.03 16.89 -1.12
CA ASP A 17 11.59 17.85 -0.19
C ASP A 17 11.72 17.28 1.23
N ARG A 18 10.79 16.40 1.66
CA ARG A 18 10.89 15.68 2.94
C ARG A 18 12.01 14.63 2.95
N VAL A 19 12.18 13.92 1.86
CA VAL A 19 13.29 12.97 1.71
C VAL A 19 14.63 13.71 1.73
N ARG A 20 14.76 14.82 0.99
CA ARG A 20 15.98 15.65 0.98
C ARG A 20 16.28 16.30 2.33
N GLY A 21 15.25 16.66 3.07
CA GLY A 21 15.36 17.20 4.42
C GLY A 21 15.65 16.15 5.50
N GLY A 22 15.76 14.86 5.15
CA GLY A 22 16.01 13.77 6.10
C GLY A 22 14.81 13.44 6.99
N LEU A 23 13.63 13.95 6.70
CA LEU A 23 12.41 13.68 7.47
C LEU A 23 11.72 12.37 7.07
N ILE A 24 11.97 11.90 5.86
CA ILE A 24 11.49 10.62 5.34
C ILE A 24 12.72 9.83 4.88
N ALA A 25 12.88 8.62 5.40
CA ALA A 25 13.92 7.72 4.96
C ALA A 25 13.64 7.25 3.52
N ARG A 26 14.68 7.23 2.69
CA ARG A 26 14.58 6.76 1.32
C ARG A 26 15.09 5.34 1.20
N GLY A 27 14.39 4.56 0.38
CA GLY A 27 14.85 3.27 -0.10
C GLY A 27 14.64 2.15 0.89
N GLY A 28 15.05 0.99 0.49
CA GLY A 28 14.92 -0.23 1.25
C GLY A 28 13.63 -0.99 0.96
N SER A 29 13.59 -2.19 1.48
CA SER A 29 12.38 -3.01 1.48
C SER A 29 11.44 -2.55 2.59
N ARG A 30 10.18 -3.00 2.50
CA ARG A 30 9.22 -2.82 3.59
C ARG A 30 9.73 -3.39 4.92
N GLU A 31 10.39 -4.52 4.87
CA GLU A 31 10.96 -5.20 6.04
C GLU A 31 12.08 -4.38 6.69
N GLU A 32 12.92 -3.73 5.90
CA GLU A 32 13.92 -2.79 6.40
C GLU A 32 13.27 -1.57 7.05
N ALA A 33 12.29 -0.96 6.38
CA ALA A 33 11.55 0.17 6.94
C ALA A 33 10.84 -0.19 8.25
N LEU A 34 10.25 -1.39 8.34
CA LEU A 34 9.65 -1.90 9.57
C LEU A 34 10.71 -2.12 10.66
N THR A 35 11.89 -2.60 10.31
CA THR A 35 13.00 -2.79 11.23
C THR A 35 13.49 -1.46 11.79
N HIS A 36 13.67 -0.44 10.95
CA HIS A 36 14.01 0.92 11.41
C HIS A 36 12.97 1.50 12.38
N PHE A 37 11.68 1.25 12.10
CA PHE A 37 10.61 1.66 13.00
C PHE A 37 10.68 0.93 14.35
N LEU A 38 10.87 -0.40 14.35
CA LEU A 38 10.96 -1.19 15.58
C LEU A 38 12.20 -0.86 16.42
N ASN A 39 13.28 -0.44 15.77
CA ASN A 39 14.51 0.00 16.44
C ASN A 39 14.40 1.46 16.97
N GLY A 40 13.31 2.16 16.69
CA GLY A 40 13.16 3.57 17.11
C GLY A 40 13.94 4.57 16.25
N GLU A 41 14.45 4.14 15.11
CA GLU A 41 15.17 5.00 14.17
C GLU A 41 14.23 5.89 13.35
N THR A 42 12.96 5.47 13.22
CA THR A 42 11.86 6.25 12.65
C THR A 42 10.66 6.27 13.59
N ALA A 43 10.01 7.43 13.71
CA ALA A 43 8.86 7.61 14.59
C ALA A 43 7.53 7.17 13.96
N LEU A 44 7.48 7.05 12.63
CA LEU A 44 6.27 6.72 11.88
C LEU A 44 6.55 5.60 10.86
N PHE A 45 5.58 4.70 10.73
CA PHE A 45 5.56 3.68 9.71
C PHE A 45 4.19 3.65 9.04
N MET A 46 4.13 3.76 7.71
CA MET A 46 2.88 3.99 6.99
C MET A 46 2.36 2.79 6.21
N ASP A 47 3.19 1.81 5.88
CA ASP A 47 2.77 0.60 5.14
C ASP A 47 2.32 -0.51 6.10
N TRP A 48 1.20 -0.27 6.80
CA TRP A 48 0.67 -1.14 7.83
C TRP A 48 -0.14 -2.29 7.23
N ARG A 49 0.20 -3.52 7.57
CA ARG A 49 -0.51 -4.73 7.12
C ARG A 49 -1.22 -5.42 8.26
N THR A 50 -2.23 -6.21 7.94
CA THR A 50 -2.93 -7.04 8.91
C THR A 50 -1.95 -7.97 9.64
N GLY A 51 -1.97 -7.92 10.95
CA GLY A 51 -1.08 -8.70 11.81
C GLY A 51 0.19 -7.96 12.25
N ASP A 52 0.59 -6.88 11.59
CA ASP A 52 1.73 -6.06 12.02
C ASP A 52 1.49 -5.47 13.40
N GLU A 53 0.28 -5.02 13.70
CA GLU A 53 -0.06 -4.40 14.97
C GLU A 53 0.33 -5.25 16.17
N ARG A 54 -0.08 -6.51 16.20
CA ARG A 54 0.24 -7.42 17.33
C ARG A 54 1.74 -7.72 17.42
N ARG A 55 2.41 -7.86 16.28
CA ARG A 55 3.85 -8.09 16.23
C ARG A 55 4.60 -6.88 16.74
N CYS A 56 4.29 -5.70 16.18
CA CYS A 56 4.98 -4.47 16.53
C CYS A 56 4.71 -4.03 17.97
N ALA A 57 3.47 -4.14 18.45
CA ALA A 57 3.14 -3.84 19.83
C ALA A 57 4.00 -4.66 20.81
N ARG A 58 4.14 -5.98 20.58
CA ARG A 58 4.96 -6.86 21.43
C ARG A 58 6.45 -6.50 21.40
N GLU A 59 6.98 -6.16 20.23
CA GLU A 59 8.39 -5.80 20.10
C GLU A 59 8.68 -4.44 20.74
N LEU A 60 7.83 -3.45 20.53
CA LEU A 60 7.97 -2.11 21.11
C LEU A 60 7.76 -2.11 22.63
N GLU A 61 6.80 -2.91 23.13
CA GLU A 61 6.55 -3.06 24.57
C GLU A 61 7.78 -3.55 25.33
N LYS A 62 8.58 -4.45 24.75
CA LYS A 62 9.85 -4.90 25.35
C LYS A 62 10.82 -3.76 25.60
N ASN A 63 10.73 -2.71 24.80
CA ASN A 63 11.56 -1.52 24.90
C ASN A 63 10.86 -0.37 25.65
N GLY A 64 9.68 -0.62 26.26
CA GLY A 64 8.91 0.40 26.98
C GLY A 64 8.27 1.44 26.06
N VAL A 65 8.08 1.13 24.79
CA VAL A 65 7.48 2.02 23.79
C VAL A 65 6.04 1.58 23.51
N GLU A 66 5.11 2.51 23.58
CA GLU A 66 3.72 2.29 23.25
C GLU A 66 3.48 2.50 21.74
N LEU A 67 2.78 1.55 21.11
CA LEU A 67 2.37 1.66 19.71
C LEU A 67 1.04 2.41 19.62
N LEU A 68 1.04 3.53 18.90
CA LEU A 68 -0.17 4.25 18.55
C LEU A 68 -0.50 4.04 17.08
N THR A 69 -1.70 3.52 16.79
CA THR A 69 -2.21 3.39 15.43
C THR A 69 -3.26 4.46 15.16
N MET A 70 -3.19 5.08 14.00
CA MET A 70 -4.13 6.12 13.59
C MET A 70 -4.44 6.01 12.09
N PRO A 71 -5.64 6.46 11.65
CA PRO A 71 -5.92 6.57 10.22
C PRO A 71 -4.95 7.55 9.54
N TYR A 72 -4.76 7.41 8.23
CA TYR A 72 -4.03 8.40 7.46
C TYR A 72 -4.64 9.79 7.64
N PRO A 73 -3.82 10.79 7.94
CA PRO A 73 -4.30 12.16 8.03
C PRO A 73 -4.82 12.63 6.66
N SER A 74 -5.96 13.29 6.66
CA SER A 74 -6.56 13.86 5.46
C SER A 74 -6.91 15.32 5.69
N SER A 75 -6.53 16.19 4.75
CA SER A 75 -6.89 17.60 4.79
C SER A 75 -8.39 17.85 4.55
N THR A 76 -9.09 16.87 4.01
CA THR A 76 -10.53 16.96 3.70
C THR A 76 -11.42 16.37 4.77
N GLY A 77 -10.85 15.78 5.82
CA GLY A 77 -11.59 15.07 6.87
C GLY A 77 -12.07 13.67 6.46
N PHE A 78 -11.86 13.25 5.22
CA PHE A 78 -12.16 11.88 4.80
C PHE A 78 -11.06 10.93 5.28
N VAL A 79 -11.46 9.82 5.86
CA VAL A 79 -10.55 8.74 6.24
C VAL A 79 -10.31 7.86 5.02
N ILE A 80 -9.08 7.89 4.50
CA ILE A 80 -8.64 6.98 3.44
C ILE A 80 -8.19 5.69 4.12
N ARG A 81 -8.82 4.59 3.76
CA ARG A 81 -8.42 3.24 4.20
C ARG A 81 -7.99 2.45 2.98
N SER A 82 -6.81 1.88 3.04
CA SER A 82 -6.38 0.89 2.05
C SER A 82 -6.75 -0.50 2.57
N PHE A 83 -7.20 -1.36 1.67
CA PHE A 83 -7.55 -2.73 1.99
C PHE A 83 -6.71 -3.67 1.12
N GLU A 84 -6.14 -4.68 1.76
CA GLU A 84 -5.53 -5.79 1.05
C GLU A 84 -6.59 -6.90 0.92
N LEU A 85 -6.90 -7.27 -0.31
CA LEU A 85 -7.84 -8.36 -0.58
C LEU A 85 -7.05 -9.66 -0.77
N THR A 86 -7.23 -10.60 0.15
CA THR A 86 -6.67 -11.93 0.02
C THR A 86 -7.81 -12.88 -0.37
N GLY A 87 -7.67 -13.58 -1.47
CA GLY A 87 -8.64 -14.52 -1.97
C GLY A 87 -8.05 -15.92 -2.16
N VAL A 88 -8.92 -16.93 -2.19
CA VAL A 88 -8.56 -18.29 -2.56
C VAL A 88 -8.82 -18.46 -4.05
N CYS A 89 -7.78 -18.82 -4.82
CA CYS A 89 -7.89 -19.09 -6.25
C CYS A 89 -7.87 -20.60 -6.49
N VAL A 90 -8.78 -21.07 -7.32
CA VAL A 90 -8.81 -22.46 -7.79
C VAL A 90 -8.17 -22.52 -9.17
N ALA A 91 -7.09 -23.31 -9.31
CA ALA A 91 -6.42 -23.48 -10.59
C ALA A 91 -7.31 -24.24 -11.59
N ALA A 92 -7.30 -23.81 -12.84
CA ALA A 92 -7.95 -24.54 -13.92
C ALA A 92 -7.27 -25.92 -14.12
N GLY A 93 -8.08 -26.97 -14.28
CA GLY A 93 -7.58 -28.35 -14.42
C GLY A 93 -7.41 -29.12 -13.11
N ALA A 94 -7.50 -28.49 -11.96
CA ALA A 94 -7.65 -29.19 -10.69
C ALA A 94 -9.02 -29.87 -10.60
N ASN A 95 -9.23 -30.76 -9.61
CA ASN A 95 -10.58 -31.22 -9.29
C ASN A 95 -11.41 -30.02 -8.78
N SER A 96 -11.95 -29.27 -9.73
CA SER A 96 -12.55 -27.95 -9.48
C SER A 96 -13.74 -28.04 -8.51
N ALA A 97 -14.50 -29.13 -8.53
CA ALA A 97 -15.63 -29.32 -7.63
C ALA A 97 -15.18 -29.47 -6.17
N LEU A 98 -14.13 -30.25 -5.91
CA LEU A 98 -13.58 -30.43 -4.57
C LEU A 98 -12.87 -29.12 -4.09
N ALA A 99 -12.13 -28.49 -4.98
CA ALA A 99 -11.43 -27.24 -4.67
C ALA A 99 -12.41 -26.09 -4.37
N MET A 100 -13.51 -25.98 -5.12
CA MET A 100 -14.58 -25.01 -4.85
C MET A 100 -15.29 -25.28 -3.52
N ARG A 101 -15.53 -26.57 -3.17
CA ARG A 101 -16.09 -26.92 -1.87
C ARG A 101 -15.14 -26.56 -0.72
N ALA A 102 -13.86 -26.78 -0.89
CA ALA A 102 -12.85 -26.35 0.09
C ALA A 102 -12.81 -24.82 0.23
N ALA A 103 -12.86 -24.09 -0.86
CA ALA A 103 -12.90 -22.62 -0.85
C ALA A 103 -14.19 -22.10 -0.16
N ALA A 104 -15.34 -22.68 -0.45
CA ALA A 104 -16.61 -22.36 0.19
C ALA A 104 -16.57 -22.64 1.70
N PHE A 105 -16.03 -23.80 2.10
CA PHE A 105 -15.83 -24.13 3.51
C PHE A 105 -15.00 -23.07 4.24
N TRP A 106 -13.89 -22.63 3.63
CA TRP A 106 -13.05 -21.56 4.22
C TRP A 106 -13.78 -20.23 4.34
N HIS A 107 -14.68 -19.95 3.42
CA HIS A 107 -15.45 -18.71 3.42
C HIS A 107 -16.60 -18.74 4.44
N GLU A 108 -17.24 -19.88 4.62
CA GLU A 108 -18.48 -20.05 5.41
C GLU A 108 -18.20 -20.50 6.85
N ASP A 109 -17.10 -21.19 7.10
CA ASP A 109 -16.78 -21.72 8.41
C ASP A 109 -16.35 -20.63 9.39
N ALA A 110 -17.10 -20.47 10.48
CA ALA A 110 -16.84 -19.47 11.49
C ALA A 110 -15.52 -19.69 12.25
N GLN A 111 -15.01 -20.92 12.31
CA GLN A 111 -13.73 -21.24 12.92
C GLN A 111 -12.58 -20.86 11.99
N ALA A 112 -12.70 -21.17 10.70
CA ALA A 112 -11.77 -20.75 9.68
C ALA A 112 -11.69 -19.21 9.61
N GLN A 113 -12.83 -18.53 9.66
CA GLN A 113 -12.90 -17.07 9.70
C GLN A 113 -12.21 -16.47 10.96
N ARG A 114 -12.40 -17.09 12.12
CA ARG A 114 -11.70 -16.67 13.35
C ARG A 114 -10.20 -16.95 13.30
N ALA A 115 -9.78 -18.05 12.68
CA ALA A 115 -8.37 -18.40 12.50
C ALA A 115 -7.66 -17.44 11.53
N LEU A 116 -8.36 -16.94 10.52
CA LEU A 116 -7.88 -15.90 9.62
C LEU A 116 -7.81 -14.52 10.30
N GLY A 117 -8.33 -14.43 11.50
CA GLY A 117 -8.44 -13.21 12.27
C GLY A 117 -9.66 -12.38 11.86
N GLU A 118 -10.08 -11.48 12.71
CA GLU A 118 -11.13 -10.50 12.42
C GLU A 118 -10.64 -9.50 11.35
N ARG A 119 -10.42 -10.00 10.17
CA ARG A 119 -9.90 -9.26 9.03
C ARG A 119 -11.05 -8.52 8.37
N GLY A 120 -11.17 -7.29 8.76
CA GLY A 120 -11.94 -6.33 8.01
C GLY A 120 -13.45 -6.55 8.10
N ILE A 121 -14.09 -5.80 8.97
CA ILE A 121 -15.54 -5.62 8.91
C ILE A 121 -15.83 -4.82 7.64
N TRP A 122 -16.45 -5.48 6.67
CA TRP A 122 -17.01 -4.84 5.51
C TRP A 122 -18.15 -3.94 5.96
N LYS A 123 -18.04 -2.66 5.68
CA LYS A 123 -19.18 -1.76 5.81
C LYS A 123 -19.73 -1.51 4.42
N ASP A 124 -21.03 -1.66 4.26
CA ASP A 124 -21.74 -1.50 2.98
C ASP A 124 -21.61 -0.10 2.37
N ASP A 125 -21.14 0.88 3.15
CA ASP A 125 -20.93 2.26 2.74
C ASP A 125 -19.52 2.56 2.21
N ALA A 126 -18.66 1.53 2.09
CA ALA A 126 -17.33 1.70 1.54
C ALA A 126 -17.39 1.87 0.01
N VAL A 127 -16.84 2.98 -0.50
CA VAL A 127 -16.63 3.18 -1.93
C VAL A 127 -15.36 2.42 -2.32
N TRP A 128 -15.52 1.42 -3.18
CA TRP A 128 -14.43 0.65 -3.73
C TRP A 128 -13.81 1.37 -4.93
N LEU A 129 -12.60 1.83 -4.77
CA LEU A 129 -11.78 2.25 -5.89
C LEU A 129 -10.73 1.16 -6.13
N PRO A 130 -10.74 0.48 -7.28
CA PRO A 130 -9.65 -0.42 -7.62
C PRO A 130 -8.37 0.40 -7.67
N GLU A 131 -7.40 0.04 -6.83
CA GLU A 131 -6.17 0.79 -6.71
C GLU A 131 -5.40 0.79 -8.03
N ILE A 132 -5.35 -0.35 -8.69
CA ILE A 132 -4.74 -0.51 -10.02
C ILE A 132 -5.46 -1.63 -10.76
N ASP A 133 -5.81 -1.35 -11.99
CA ASP A 133 -6.30 -2.35 -12.92
C ASP A 133 -5.19 -3.40 -13.17
N ALA A 134 -5.50 -4.68 -12.95
CA ALA A 134 -4.60 -5.80 -13.20
C ALA A 134 -4.33 -6.05 -14.71
N THR A 135 -4.85 -5.20 -15.59
CA THR A 135 -4.54 -5.22 -17.01
C THR A 135 -3.07 -4.88 -17.28
N GLN A 136 -2.59 -5.24 -18.46
CA GLN A 136 -1.26 -4.86 -18.92
C GLN A 136 -1.01 -3.34 -18.84
N LYS A 137 -2.03 -2.55 -19.13
CA LYS A 137 -1.97 -1.08 -19.01
C LYS A 137 -1.78 -0.63 -17.56
N GLY A 138 -2.52 -1.22 -16.63
CA GLY A 138 -2.39 -0.93 -15.19
C GLY A 138 -1.00 -1.32 -14.64
N LEU A 139 -0.48 -2.48 -15.01
CA LEU A 139 0.87 -2.91 -14.63
C LEU A 139 1.95 -1.98 -15.18
N THR A 140 1.79 -1.54 -16.43
CA THR A 140 2.71 -0.57 -17.05
C THR A 140 2.64 0.78 -16.34
N LEU A 141 1.45 1.28 -16.03
CA LEU A 141 1.28 2.51 -15.25
C LEU A 141 2.02 2.43 -13.91
N ARG A 142 1.82 1.34 -13.17
CA ARG A 142 2.50 1.14 -11.88
C ARG A 142 4.01 1.23 -12.02
N ARG A 143 4.60 0.53 -13.00
CA ARG A 143 6.04 0.57 -13.26
C ARG A 143 6.52 1.98 -13.58
N LEU A 144 5.85 2.66 -14.52
CA LEU A 144 6.19 4.03 -14.91
C LEU A 144 6.09 5.02 -13.74
N MET A 145 5.08 4.90 -12.90
CA MET A 145 4.93 5.74 -11.71
C MET A 145 6.06 5.50 -10.70
N CYS A 146 6.44 4.24 -10.46
CA CYS A 146 7.58 3.93 -9.59
C CYS A 146 8.88 4.53 -10.13
N GLU A 147 9.16 4.37 -11.43
CA GLU A 147 10.34 4.94 -12.10
C GLU A 147 10.35 6.48 -12.00
N ALA A 148 9.20 7.13 -12.21
CA ALA A 148 9.08 8.58 -12.10
C ALA A 148 9.32 9.08 -10.66
N ILE A 149 8.78 8.38 -9.68
CA ILE A 149 8.99 8.71 -8.26
C ILE A 149 10.48 8.57 -7.92
N GLU A 150 11.11 7.46 -8.28
CA GLU A 150 12.53 7.23 -8.02
C GLU A 150 13.41 8.29 -8.70
N SER A 151 13.15 8.61 -9.97
CA SER A 151 13.90 9.63 -10.70
C SER A 151 13.74 11.02 -10.07
N ALA A 152 12.55 11.37 -9.59
CA ALA A 152 12.33 12.64 -8.91
C ALA A 152 12.99 12.68 -7.51
N LEU A 153 12.96 11.58 -6.76
CA LEU A 153 13.58 11.48 -5.44
C LEU A 153 15.11 11.45 -5.51
N SER A 154 15.69 10.83 -6.56
CA SER A 154 17.14 10.86 -6.81
C SER A 154 17.63 12.22 -7.27
N GLY A 155 16.75 13.03 -7.84
CA GLY A 155 17.09 14.33 -8.41
C GLY A 155 17.54 14.24 -9.87
N GLU A 156 17.39 13.10 -10.53
CA GLU A 156 17.68 12.91 -11.95
C GLU A 156 16.72 13.71 -12.83
N SER A 157 15.49 13.88 -12.37
CA SER A 157 14.50 14.72 -13.04
C SER A 157 13.70 15.58 -12.05
N THR A 158 13.02 16.60 -12.58
CA THR A 158 12.04 17.32 -11.76
C THR A 158 10.77 16.48 -11.64
N PRO A 159 9.98 16.61 -10.53
CA PRO A 159 8.68 15.95 -10.40
C PRO A 159 7.77 16.17 -11.61
N LYS A 160 7.76 17.40 -12.13
CA LYS A 160 6.98 17.76 -13.31
C LYS A 160 7.41 16.99 -14.57
N ASP A 161 8.71 16.92 -14.83
CA ASP A 161 9.21 16.25 -16.04
C ASP A 161 9.05 14.72 -15.94
N ALA A 162 9.29 14.14 -14.76
CA ALA A 162 9.08 12.73 -14.51
C ALA A 162 7.61 12.31 -14.75
N LEU A 163 6.66 13.06 -14.21
CA LEU A 163 5.22 12.78 -14.37
C LEU A 163 4.73 13.05 -15.79
N ARG A 164 5.27 14.07 -16.47
CA ARG A 164 4.96 14.33 -17.89
C ARG A 164 5.41 13.17 -18.79
N LEU A 165 6.55 12.55 -18.51
CA LEU A 165 7.01 11.38 -19.25
C LEU A 165 6.04 10.20 -19.07
N VAL A 166 5.55 9.96 -17.85
CA VAL A 166 4.52 8.95 -17.58
C VAL A 166 3.27 9.22 -18.41
N GLN A 167 2.75 10.47 -18.38
CA GLN A 167 1.54 10.83 -19.11
C GLN A 167 1.73 10.64 -20.62
N THR A 168 2.82 11.12 -21.18
CA THR A 168 3.12 10.96 -22.62
C THR A 168 3.18 9.49 -23.02
N THR A 169 3.77 8.63 -22.18
CA THR A 169 3.84 7.19 -22.45
C THR A 169 2.47 6.52 -22.38
N LEU A 170 1.62 6.94 -21.45
CA LEU A 170 0.26 6.41 -21.32
C LEU A 170 -0.64 6.84 -22.48
N ASP A 171 -0.45 8.06 -22.99
CA ASP A 171 -1.24 8.58 -24.12
C ASP A 171 -0.87 7.89 -25.44
N ALA A 172 0.34 7.31 -25.51
CA ALA A 172 0.83 6.55 -26.67
C ALA A 172 0.41 5.06 -26.65
N MET A 173 -0.19 4.55 -25.58
CA MET A 173 -0.67 3.16 -25.39
C MET A 173 -2.15 2.99 -25.72
#